data_574f40219b65109423456aa5b7f7af65
#
_entry.id   574f40219b65109423456aa5b7f7af65
#
_cell.length_a   1.000
_cell.length_b   1.000
_cell.length_c   1.000
_cell.angle_alpha   90.00
_cell.angle_beta   90.00
_cell.angle_gamma   90.00
#
_symmetry.space_group_name_H-M   'P 1'
#
loop_
_entity.id
_entity.type
_entity.pdbx_description
1 polymer ?
#
loop_
_entity_poly.entity_id
_entity_poly.type
_entity_poly.pdbx_seq_one_letter_code
_entity_poly.pdbx_strand_id
1 'polypeptide(L)'
;MSEFDKYVEMARELNAADARIISPDDIFFDIRTILKCRWGCEDFFNQTIKCNTRNTSFQERTEMIKAYKNILLVHSHDARELSKAVLEIERAAFLDGHYFSFAIRQCNLCKNCAVDHGKSCPTPEKVRPCDQSFGIDVYRTATNQGLPCNVLQDKGDVQNRYGFVLIN
;
A
#
# COMPACT_ATOMS: atom_id res chain seq x y z
N MET A 1 -5.36 4.70 25.06
CA MET A 1 -4.53 4.50 23.86
C MET A 1 -4.58 3.03 23.50
N SER A 2 -4.88 2.74 22.24
CA SER A 2 -4.83 1.37 21.69
C SER A 2 -3.36 0.91 21.64
N GLU A 3 -3.10 -0.40 21.73
CA GLU A 3 -1.76 -0.96 21.57
C GLU A 3 -1.17 -0.67 20.15
N PHE A 4 -2.04 -0.33 19.19
CA PHE A 4 -1.65 -0.01 17.81
C PHE A 4 -1.34 1.47 17.58
N ASP A 5 -1.62 2.36 18.55
CA ASP A 5 -1.34 3.80 18.43
C ASP A 5 0.16 4.07 18.23
N LYS A 6 1.03 3.19 18.74
CA LYS A 6 2.47 3.24 18.50
C LYS A 6 2.86 3.21 17.01
N TYR A 7 2.11 2.49 16.17
CA TYR A 7 2.38 2.45 14.71
C TYR A 7 1.91 3.72 14.01
N VAL A 8 0.88 4.38 14.55
CA VAL A 8 0.46 5.71 14.09
C VAL A 8 1.55 6.75 14.38
N GLU A 9 2.10 6.73 15.60
CA GLU A 9 3.22 7.62 15.95
C GLU A 9 4.47 7.31 15.13
N MET A 10 4.81 6.04 14.96
CA MET A 10 5.92 5.62 14.11
C MET A 10 5.75 6.10 12.66
N ALA A 11 4.53 6.05 12.10
CA ALA A 11 4.28 6.59 10.77
C ALA A 11 4.59 8.08 10.67
N ARG A 12 4.22 8.87 11.70
CA ARG A 12 4.53 10.30 11.78
C ARG A 12 6.03 10.56 11.88
N GLU A 13 6.74 9.79 12.69
CA GLU A 13 8.21 9.86 12.80
C GLU A 13 8.91 9.53 11.48
N LEU A 14 8.27 8.70 10.64
CA LEU A 14 8.72 8.34 9.30
C LEU A 14 8.21 9.30 8.19
N ASN A 15 7.81 10.51 8.56
CA ASN A 15 7.34 11.58 7.66
C ASN A 15 6.03 11.29 6.93
N ALA A 16 5.16 10.43 7.48
CA ALA A 16 3.79 10.35 6.99
C ALA A 16 3.02 11.65 7.30
N ALA A 17 2.18 12.08 6.37
CA ALA A 17 1.31 13.25 6.56
C ALA A 17 0.17 12.95 7.55
N ASP A 18 -0.35 11.71 7.54
CA ASP A 18 -1.32 11.20 8.50
C ASP A 18 -1.27 9.66 8.53
N ALA A 19 -1.77 9.07 9.59
CA ALA A 19 -1.94 7.62 9.70
C ALA A 19 -3.10 7.29 10.65
N ARG A 20 -3.83 6.21 10.35
CA ARG A 20 -5.00 5.79 11.12
C ARG A 20 -5.09 4.27 11.20
N ILE A 21 -5.48 3.78 12.36
CA ILE A 21 -5.92 2.38 12.50
C ILE A 21 -7.35 2.29 11.99
N ILE A 22 -7.55 1.37 11.05
CA ILE A 22 -8.85 1.07 10.44
C ILE A 22 -9.14 -0.43 10.56
N SER A 23 -10.39 -0.81 10.36
CA SER A 23 -10.80 -2.20 10.25
C SER A 23 -10.79 -2.67 8.79
N PRO A 24 -10.77 -3.97 8.50
CA PRO A 24 -10.95 -4.46 7.14
C PRO A 24 -12.29 -4.06 6.51
N ASP A 25 -13.33 -3.78 7.31
CA ASP A 25 -14.62 -3.32 6.82
C ASP A 25 -14.59 -1.88 6.30
N ASP A 26 -13.57 -1.11 6.66
CA ASP A 26 -13.32 0.24 6.14
C ASP A 26 -12.67 0.23 4.76
N ILE A 27 -12.19 -0.92 4.28
CA ILE A 27 -11.55 -1.06 2.97
C ILE A 27 -12.60 -1.39 1.91
N PHE A 28 -12.72 -0.52 0.93
CA PHE A 28 -13.59 -0.71 -0.22
C PHE A 28 -12.85 -1.43 -1.34
N PHE A 29 -13.45 -2.52 -1.84
CA PHE A 29 -12.94 -3.28 -2.97
C PHE A 29 -13.76 -3.01 -4.22
N ASP A 30 -13.09 -2.88 -5.36
CA ASP A 30 -13.73 -2.72 -6.66
C ASP A 30 -12.91 -3.41 -7.75
N ILE A 31 -13.53 -4.37 -8.43
CA ILE A 31 -12.88 -5.11 -9.52
C ILE A 31 -12.41 -4.19 -10.66
N ARG A 32 -13.01 -3.03 -10.83
CA ARG A 32 -12.62 -2.04 -11.83
C ARG A 32 -11.19 -1.52 -11.61
N THR A 33 -10.69 -1.52 -10.39
CA THR A 33 -9.31 -1.13 -10.08
C THR A 33 -8.32 -2.06 -10.78
N ILE A 34 -8.56 -3.37 -10.68
CA ILE A 34 -7.73 -4.41 -11.31
C ILE A 34 -7.87 -4.36 -12.83
N LEU A 35 -9.10 -4.29 -13.34
CA LEU A 35 -9.35 -4.28 -14.77
C LEU A 35 -8.73 -3.05 -15.44
N LYS A 36 -8.83 -1.88 -14.81
CA LYS A 36 -8.20 -0.65 -15.32
C LYS A 36 -6.69 -0.76 -15.42
N CYS A 37 -6.02 -1.39 -14.45
CA CYS A 37 -4.58 -1.63 -14.49
C CYS A 37 -4.15 -2.47 -15.69
N ARG A 38 -4.95 -3.44 -16.11
CA ARG A 38 -4.63 -4.32 -17.24
C ARG A 38 -4.49 -3.58 -18.57
N TRP A 39 -5.10 -2.41 -18.71
CA TRP A 39 -5.01 -1.58 -19.93
C TRP A 39 -4.16 -0.32 -19.76
N GLY A 40 -3.88 0.12 -18.54
CA GLY A 40 -3.24 1.41 -18.31
C GLY A 40 -1.93 1.37 -17.52
N CYS A 41 -1.48 0.20 -17.07
CA CYS A 41 -0.30 0.07 -16.22
C CYS A 41 0.85 -0.64 -16.94
N GLU A 42 1.98 0.04 -17.10
CA GLU A 42 3.18 -0.49 -17.73
C GLU A 42 3.77 -1.67 -16.93
N ASP A 43 3.75 -1.60 -15.60
CA ASP A 43 4.20 -2.70 -14.74
C ASP A 43 3.40 -3.99 -14.96
N PHE A 44 2.08 -3.87 -15.19
CA PHE A 44 1.24 -5.01 -15.53
C PHE A 44 1.59 -5.55 -16.92
N PHE A 45 1.69 -4.67 -17.91
CA PHE A 45 1.98 -5.05 -19.30
C PHE A 45 3.33 -5.79 -19.42
N ASN A 46 4.35 -5.27 -18.72
CA ASN A 46 5.70 -5.86 -18.72
C ASN A 46 5.86 -6.99 -17.67
N GLN A 47 4.80 -7.34 -16.95
CA GLN A 47 4.81 -8.37 -15.91
C GLN A 47 5.96 -8.20 -14.91
N THR A 48 6.22 -6.95 -14.52
CA THR A 48 7.30 -6.65 -13.58
C THR A 48 7.02 -7.22 -12.20
N ILE A 49 8.09 -7.40 -11.40
CA ILE A 49 7.97 -7.86 -10.01
C ILE A 49 7.08 -6.93 -9.15
N LYS A 50 6.94 -5.65 -9.53
CA LYS A 50 6.09 -4.67 -8.83
C LYS A 50 4.60 -4.95 -8.98
N CYS A 51 4.19 -5.59 -10.08
CA CYS A 51 2.80 -5.90 -10.39
C CYS A 51 2.46 -7.41 -10.32
N ASN A 52 3.42 -8.26 -10.06
CA ASN A 52 3.19 -9.70 -10.02
C ASN A 52 2.24 -10.09 -8.89
N THR A 53 1.05 -10.58 -9.24
CA THR A 53 0.01 -11.02 -8.30
C THR A 53 0.28 -12.40 -7.70
N ARG A 54 1.40 -13.03 -8.02
CA ARG A 54 1.78 -14.37 -7.53
C ARG A 54 0.71 -15.44 -7.81
N ASN A 55 -0.01 -15.31 -8.93
CA ASN A 55 -1.12 -16.20 -9.32
C ASN A 55 -2.30 -16.22 -8.35
N THR A 56 -2.44 -15.22 -7.49
CA THR A 56 -3.60 -15.10 -6.61
C THR A 56 -4.80 -14.51 -7.34
N SER A 57 -5.99 -14.98 -6.98
CA SER A 57 -7.27 -14.43 -7.46
C SER A 57 -7.65 -13.16 -6.70
N PHE A 58 -8.62 -12.41 -7.23
CA PHE A 58 -9.20 -11.27 -6.53
C PHE A 58 -9.85 -11.71 -5.21
N GLN A 59 -10.52 -12.85 -5.22
CA GLN A 59 -11.17 -13.39 -4.03
C GLN A 59 -10.14 -13.69 -2.93
N GLU A 60 -9.06 -14.42 -3.24
CA GLU A 60 -8.01 -14.74 -2.26
C GLU A 60 -7.38 -13.49 -1.65
N ARG A 61 -7.12 -12.46 -2.45
CA ARG A 61 -6.57 -11.19 -1.95
C ARG A 61 -7.54 -10.44 -1.05
N THR A 62 -8.83 -10.46 -1.39
CA THR A 62 -9.90 -9.86 -0.57
C THR A 62 -10.07 -10.62 0.75
N GLU A 63 -10.10 -11.94 0.70
CA GLU A 63 -10.19 -12.80 1.89
C GLU A 63 -8.97 -12.63 2.79
N MET A 64 -7.77 -12.52 2.21
CA MET A 64 -6.56 -12.21 2.97
C MET A 64 -6.72 -10.93 3.79
N ILE A 65 -7.16 -9.83 3.19
CA ILE A 65 -7.33 -8.56 3.91
C ILE A 65 -8.41 -8.68 4.98
N LYS A 66 -9.51 -9.35 4.70
CA LYS A 66 -10.61 -9.56 5.65
C LYS A 66 -10.26 -10.48 6.83
N ALA A 67 -9.19 -11.24 6.73
CA ALA A 67 -8.70 -12.07 7.83
C ALA A 67 -8.00 -11.27 8.95
N TYR A 68 -7.64 -10.03 8.70
CA TYR A 68 -7.05 -9.12 9.68
C TYR A 68 -8.13 -8.40 10.48
N LYS A 69 -7.75 -7.83 11.62
CA LYS A 69 -8.63 -7.02 12.48
C LYS A 69 -8.22 -5.55 12.49
N ASN A 70 -6.92 -5.31 12.50
CA ASN A 70 -6.33 -3.98 12.58
C ASN A 70 -5.39 -3.75 11.40
N ILE A 71 -5.65 -2.67 10.69
CA ILE A 71 -4.91 -2.26 9.52
C ILE A 71 -4.50 -0.81 9.73
N LEU A 72 -3.23 -0.50 9.53
CA LEU A 72 -2.77 0.89 9.51
C LEU A 72 -2.88 1.42 8.08
N LEU A 73 -3.69 2.44 7.89
CA LEU A 73 -3.73 3.26 6.69
C LEU A 73 -2.74 4.42 6.85
N VAL A 74 -1.76 4.51 5.96
CA VAL A 74 -0.72 5.55 5.98
C VAL A 74 -0.89 6.48 4.81
N HIS A 75 -0.90 7.79 5.07
CA HIS A 75 -0.98 8.86 4.07
C HIS A 75 0.37 9.58 3.94
N SER A 76 0.82 9.81 2.72
CA SER A 76 2.01 10.62 2.43
C SER A 76 1.88 11.36 1.10
N HIS A 77 2.63 12.43 0.95
CA HIS A 77 2.78 13.15 -0.32
C HIS A 77 3.95 12.60 -1.16
N ASP A 78 4.87 11.87 -0.53
CA ASP A 78 6.04 11.27 -1.19
C ASP A 78 5.91 9.76 -1.31
N ALA A 79 6.06 9.24 -2.55
CA ALA A 79 5.91 7.83 -2.84
C ALA A 79 7.02 6.96 -2.22
N ARG A 80 8.24 7.51 -2.15
CA ARG A 80 9.42 6.78 -1.67
C ARG A 80 9.41 6.71 -0.14
N GLU A 81 9.12 7.82 0.52
CA GLU A 81 8.99 7.86 1.97
C GLU A 81 7.84 6.94 2.43
N LEU A 82 6.71 6.97 1.74
CA LEU A 82 5.60 6.05 2.02
C LEU A 82 6.01 4.58 1.88
N SER A 83 6.73 4.23 0.80
CA SER A 83 7.18 2.85 0.59
C SER A 83 8.15 2.38 1.68
N LYS A 84 9.01 3.25 2.18
CA LYS A 84 9.88 2.96 3.33
C LYS A 84 9.09 2.83 4.63
N ALA A 85 8.21 3.79 4.90
CA ALA A 85 7.42 3.82 6.13
C ALA A 85 6.60 2.54 6.32
N VAL A 86 5.86 2.10 5.29
CA VAL A 86 5.05 0.87 5.41
C VAL A 86 5.89 -0.38 5.66
N LEU A 87 7.11 -0.47 5.09
CA LEU A 87 8.00 -1.61 5.33
C LEU A 87 8.62 -1.59 6.73
N GLU A 88 9.02 -0.43 7.23
CA GLU A 88 9.55 -0.31 8.59
C GLU A 88 8.49 -0.62 9.64
N ILE A 89 7.24 -0.17 9.40
CA ILE A 89 6.11 -0.47 10.30
C ILE A 89 5.74 -1.96 10.22
N GLU A 90 5.70 -2.56 9.03
CA GLU A 90 5.50 -4.01 8.87
C GLU A 90 6.52 -4.79 9.68
N ARG A 91 7.80 -4.40 9.57
CA ARG A 91 8.88 -5.04 10.33
C ARG A 91 8.70 -4.87 11.84
N ALA A 92 8.34 -3.66 12.30
CA ALA A 92 8.10 -3.40 13.70
C ALA A 92 6.93 -4.25 14.23
N ALA A 93 5.81 -4.31 13.50
CA ALA A 93 4.67 -5.12 13.88
C ALA A 93 5.03 -6.62 13.94
N PHE A 94 5.83 -7.11 12.99
CA PHE A 94 6.33 -8.48 13.03
C PHE A 94 7.16 -8.76 14.31
N LEU A 95 8.07 -7.86 14.67
CA LEU A 95 8.92 -7.98 15.86
C LEU A 95 8.12 -7.90 17.18
N ASP A 96 6.97 -7.20 17.15
CA ASP A 96 6.03 -7.12 18.26
C ASP A 96 5.15 -8.39 18.41
N GLY A 97 5.34 -9.39 17.55
CA GLY A 97 4.63 -10.66 17.60
C GLY A 97 3.48 -10.80 16.60
N HIS A 98 3.20 -9.78 15.79
CA HIS A 98 2.20 -9.85 14.72
C HIS A 98 2.83 -10.51 13.48
N TYR A 99 3.11 -11.79 13.55
CA TYR A 99 3.90 -12.53 12.55
C TYR A 99 3.27 -12.63 11.16
N PHE A 100 1.99 -12.29 11.01
CA PHE A 100 1.33 -12.14 9.71
C PHE A 100 1.33 -10.71 9.19
N SER A 101 2.00 -9.76 9.87
CA SER A 101 2.02 -8.37 9.38
C SER A 101 2.52 -8.29 7.95
N PHE A 102 1.81 -7.49 7.14
CA PHE A 102 2.08 -7.40 5.70
C PHE A 102 1.71 -6.03 5.13
N ALA A 103 2.64 -5.41 4.40
CA ALA A 103 2.38 -4.12 3.76
C ALA A 103 1.79 -4.28 2.36
N ILE A 104 0.90 -3.37 1.99
CA ILE A 104 0.36 -3.23 0.63
C ILE A 104 0.67 -1.82 0.15
N ARG A 105 1.60 -1.71 -0.78
CA ARG A 105 1.98 -0.46 -1.41
C ARG A 105 2.86 -0.73 -2.63
N GLN A 106 2.56 -0.11 -3.76
CA GLN A 106 3.45 -0.16 -4.93
C GLN A 106 4.87 0.26 -4.55
N CYS A 107 5.86 -0.53 -4.95
CA CYS A 107 7.25 -0.28 -4.61
C CYS A 107 7.81 0.97 -5.31
N ASN A 108 8.27 1.93 -4.50
CA ASN A 108 8.98 3.14 -4.95
C ASN A 108 10.28 3.36 -4.15
N LEU A 109 10.94 2.29 -3.68
CA LEU A 109 12.10 2.39 -2.79
C LEU A 109 13.33 3.01 -3.43
N CYS A 110 13.55 2.74 -4.72
CA CYS A 110 14.75 3.15 -5.43
C CYS A 110 14.54 4.48 -6.17
N LYS A 111 15.52 5.39 -6.10
CA LYS A 111 15.52 6.61 -6.92
C LYS A 111 15.59 6.29 -8.42
N ASN A 112 16.44 5.31 -8.77
CA ASN A 112 16.57 4.75 -10.10
C ASN A 112 16.29 3.25 -10.00
N CYS A 113 15.09 2.84 -10.38
CA CYS A 113 14.66 1.46 -10.25
C CYS A 113 15.26 0.61 -11.39
N ALA A 114 15.98 -0.44 -11.04
CA ALA A 114 16.56 -1.36 -12.02
C ALA A 114 15.50 -2.03 -12.90
N VAL A 115 14.33 -2.32 -12.33
CA VAL A 115 13.20 -2.96 -13.02
C VAL A 115 12.66 -2.07 -14.14
N ASP A 116 12.62 -0.75 -13.94
CA ASP A 116 12.16 0.21 -14.96
C ASP A 116 13.12 0.28 -16.17
N HIS A 117 14.31 -0.29 -16.03
CA HIS A 117 15.33 -0.45 -17.08
C HIS A 117 15.50 -1.90 -17.56
N GLY A 118 14.50 -2.75 -17.32
CA GLY A 118 14.51 -4.16 -17.75
C GLY A 118 15.52 -5.05 -17.00
N LYS A 119 16.05 -4.60 -15.85
CA LYS A 119 17.00 -5.36 -15.03
C LYS A 119 16.30 -5.99 -13.82
N SER A 120 16.93 -7.01 -13.25
CA SER A 120 16.43 -7.65 -12.02
C SER A 120 16.47 -6.69 -10.82
N CYS A 121 15.45 -6.81 -9.95
CA CYS A 121 15.43 -6.06 -8.70
C CYS A 121 16.54 -6.55 -7.76
N PRO A 122 17.39 -5.68 -7.20
CA PRO A 122 18.46 -6.08 -6.27
C PRO A 122 17.95 -6.46 -4.87
N THR A 123 16.70 -6.10 -4.53
CA THR A 123 16.07 -6.36 -3.22
C THR A 123 14.63 -6.87 -3.40
N PRO A 124 14.42 -8.02 -4.08
CA PRO A 124 13.09 -8.50 -4.42
C PRO A 124 12.23 -8.82 -3.18
N GLU A 125 12.86 -9.15 -2.07
CA GLU A 125 12.21 -9.42 -0.78
C GLU A 125 11.52 -8.20 -0.17
N LYS A 126 11.89 -6.98 -0.59
CA LYS A 126 11.28 -5.72 -0.15
C LYS A 126 10.11 -5.27 -1.02
N VAL A 127 9.86 -5.94 -2.13
CA VAL A 127 8.76 -5.57 -3.02
C VAL A 127 7.44 -6.03 -2.41
N ARG A 128 6.50 -5.07 -2.30
CA ARG A 128 5.13 -5.32 -1.83
C ARG A 128 4.15 -5.10 -2.98
N PRO A 129 2.98 -5.75 -2.94
CA PRO A 129 1.99 -5.60 -3.98
C PRO A 129 1.38 -4.20 -4.00
N CYS A 130 0.97 -3.77 -5.19
CA CYS A 130 0.21 -2.55 -5.38
C CYS A 130 -1.22 -2.71 -4.84
N ASP A 131 -1.73 -1.69 -4.17
CA ASP A 131 -3.09 -1.57 -3.67
C ASP A 131 -4.14 -1.82 -4.77
N GLN A 132 -3.96 -1.24 -5.96
CA GLN A 132 -4.86 -1.49 -7.10
C GLN A 132 -4.86 -2.95 -7.54
N SER A 133 -3.71 -3.63 -7.50
CA SER A 133 -3.63 -5.06 -7.85
C SER A 133 -4.36 -5.94 -6.82
N PHE A 134 -4.52 -5.45 -5.60
CA PHE A 134 -5.35 -6.07 -4.57
C PHE A 134 -6.85 -5.73 -4.69
N GLY A 135 -7.22 -4.86 -5.63
CA GLY A 135 -8.60 -4.47 -5.85
C GLY A 135 -9.11 -3.40 -4.89
N ILE A 136 -8.22 -2.71 -4.17
CA ILE A 136 -8.59 -1.66 -3.22
C ILE A 136 -8.96 -0.38 -3.97
N ASP A 137 -10.16 0.12 -3.75
CA ASP A 137 -10.57 1.47 -4.11
C ASP A 137 -10.00 2.46 -3.08
N VAL A 138 -8.78 2.91 -3.33
CA VAL A 138 -8.05 3.81 -2.43
C VAL A 138 -8.77 5.14 -2.26
N TYR A 139 -9.38 5.69 -3.33
CA TYR A 139 -10.13 6.95 -3.26
C TYR A 139 -11.27 6.85 -2.25
N ARG A 140 -12.10 5.85 -2.39
CA ARG A 140 -13.24 5.63 -1.50
C ARG A 140 -12.78 5.28 -0.09
N THR A 141 -11.78 4.42 0.05
CA THR A 141 -11.24 4.03 1.37
C THR A 141 -10.68 5.25 2.12
N ALA A 142 -9.83 6.06 1.47
CA ALA A 142 -9.24 7.24 2.10
C ALA A 142 -10.29 8.31 2.44
N THR A 143 -11.20 8.62 1.52
CA THR A 143 -12.23 9.64 1.74
C THR A 143 -13.24 9.24 2.81
N ASN A 144 -13.56 7.95 2.92
CA ASN A 144 -14.40 7.42 4.00
C ASN A 144 -13.76 7.61 5.39
N GLN A 145 -12.43 7.62 5.43
CA GLN A 145 -11.67 7.91 6.65
C GLN A 145 -11.41 9.42 6.85
N GLY A 146 -12.01 10.28 6.04
CA GLY A 146 -11.82 11.74 6.12
C GLY A 146 -10.42 12.21 5.69
N LEU A 147 -9.71 11.40 4.90
CA LEU A 147 -8.39 11.73 4.36
C LEU A 147 -8.51 12.29 2.94
N PRO A 148 -7.63 13.24 2.54
CA PRO A 148 -7.69 13.87 1.23
C PRO A 148 -7.32 12.89 0.12
N CYS A 149 -8.22 12.67 -0.84
CA CYS A 149 -7.92 11.86 -2.02
C CYS A 149 -8.69 12.40 -3.23
N ASN A 150 -8.17 13.45 -3.85
CA ASN A 150 -8.80 14.11 -4.97
C ASN A 150 -8.17 13.68 -6.30
N VAL A 151 -8.96 13.74 -7.37
CA VAL A 151 -8.43 13.63 -8.73
C VAL A 151 -7.62 14.88 -9.02
N LEU A 152 -6.36 14.69 -9.42
CA LEU A 152 -5.48 15.80 -9.79
C LEU A 152 -5.99 16.46 -11.07
N GLN A 153 -6.02 17.77 -11.09
CA GLN A 153 -6.42 18.58 -12.25
C GLN A 153 -5.18 19.06 -13.01
N ASP A 154 -4.12 19.39 -12.27
CA ASP A 154 -2.87 19.92 -12.82
C ASP A 154 -1.64 19.11 -12.33
N LYS A 155 -0.54 19.22 -13.11
CA LYS A 155 0.72 18.54 -12.76
C LYS A 155 1.36 19.06 -11.47
N GLY A 156 1.00 20.27 -11.03
CA GLY A 156 1.49 20.91 -9.80
C GLY A 156 0.68 20.56 -8.56
N ASP A 157 -0.43 19.85 -8.71
CA ASP A 157 -1.28 19.48 -7.59
C ASP A 157 -0.57 18.55 -6.61
N VAL A 158 -0.84 18.73 -5.33
CA VAL A 158 -0.31 17.87 -4.28
C VAL A 158 -0.88 16.47 -4.42
N GLN A 159 0.01 15.51 -4.60
CA GLN A 159 -0.39 14.11 -4.70
C GLN A 159 -0.60 13.51 -3.32
N ASN A 160 -1.79 12.97 -3.09
CA ASN A 160 -2.10 12.18 -1.90
C ASN A 160 -1.89 10.69 -2.22
N ARG A 161 -1.00 10.06 -1.47
CA ARG A 161 -0.61 8.67 -1.66
C ARG A 161 -0.89 7.87 -0.41
N TYR A 162 -1.33 6.64 -0.60
CA TYR A 162 -1.74 5.77 0.50
C TYR A 162 -1.00 4.44 0.44
N GLY A 163 -0.79 3.87 1.61
CA GLY A 163 -0.29 2.52 1.80
C GLY A 163 -0.97 1.89 3.01
N PHE A 164 -0.94 0.57 3.08
CA PHE A 164 -1.60 -0.18 4.15
C PHE A 164 -0.58 -1.10 4.80
N VAL A 165 -0.67 -1.24 6.12
CA VAL A 165 0.03 -2.28 6.86
C VAL A 165 -1.03 -3.11 7.58
N LEU A 166 -1.23 -4.33 7.11
CA LEU A 166 -2.08 -5.33 7.74
C LEU A 166 -1.34 -5.82 9.00
N ILE A 167 -1.93 -5.73 10.20
CA ILE A 167 -1.20 -5.98 11.45
C ILE A 167 -1.57 -7.34 12.04
N ASN A 168 -2.86 -7.56 12.38
CA ASN A 168 -3.33 -8.80 13.03
C ASN A 168 -4.79 -9.15 12.72
#